data_149a2163e1d7c30e2fde236cb7618da7
#
_entry.id   149a2163e1d7c30e2fde236cb7618da7
#
_cell.length_a   1.000
_cell.length_b   1.000
_cell.length_c   1.000
_cell.angle_alpha   90.00
_cell.angle_beta   90.00
_cell.angle_gamma   90.00
#
_symmetry.space_group_name_H-M   'P 1'
#
loop_
_entity.id
_entity.type
_entity.pdbx_description
1 polymer ?
#
loop_
_entity_poly.entity_id
_entity_poly.type
_entity_poly.pdbx_seq_one_letter_code
_entity_poly.pdbx_strand_id
1 'polypeptide(L)'
;MKIGIFGGSFNPPHNMHKKIAKTLIKKGYVDKVIFVPTGIKYEYKTNLISNEKRVAMLSLMIEKEQNMLISKYELQEKAIYTYETLKHFKKSYKNDDIYFICGTDNLSYIDKWKNGKEILENYKILVIKRKTDKIEPLLEKYKQYKKNIIVTTIKEKTISSTKIRTYLD
;
A
#
# COMPACT_ATOMS: atom_id res chain seq x y z
N MET A 1 -1.22 -8.30 17.17
CA MET A 1 -1.71 -8.52 15.81
C MET A 1 -0.83 -7.74 14.83
N LYS A 2 -0.62 -8.27 13.64
CA LYS A 2 0.14 -7.61 12.57
C LYS A 2 -0.85 -6.99 11.58
N ILE A 3 -0.75 -5.69 11.38
CA ILE A 3 -1.67 -4.94 10.51
C ILE A 3 -0.90 -4.36 9.34
N GLY A 4 -1.31 -4.73 8.12
CA GLY A 4 -0.72 -4.22 6.90
C GLY A 4 -1.47 -2.99 6.40
N ILE A 5 -0.76 -1.91 6.19
CA ILE A 5 -1.30 -0.67 5.62
C ILE A 5 -0.99 -0.67 4.12
N PHE A 6 -2.03 -0.79 3.32
CA PHE A 6 -1.90 -0.86 1.86
C PHE A 6 -2.40 0.44 1.25
N GLY A 7 -1.48 1.36 1.04
CA GLY A 7 -1.79 2.65 0.42
C GLY A 7 -1.75 2.58 -1.09
N GLY A 8 -2.49 3.45 -1.74
CA GLY A 8 -2.49 3.55 -3.19
C GLY A 8 -3.58 4.44 -3.71
N SER A 9 -3.52 4.73 -5.00
CA SER A 9 -4.56 5.51 -5.67
C SER A 9 -5.85 4.69 -5.82
N PHE A 10 -5.71 3.39 -6.08
CA PHE A 10 -6.84 2.50 -6.38
C PHE A 10 -7.78 3.14 -7.43
N ASN A 11 -7.23 3.48 -8.56
CA ASN A 11 -7.84 4.33 -9.58
C ASN A 11 -7.96 3.63 -10.93
N PRO A 12 -8.83 2.62 -11.09
CA PRO A 12 -9.67 2.02 -10.05
C PRO A 12 -8.96 0.90 -9.30
N PRO A 13 -9.51 0.43 -8.17
CA PRO A 13 -9.04 -0.80 -7.55
C PRO A 13 -9.37 -2.00 -8.46
N HIS A 14 -8.58 -3.05 -8.38
CA HIS A 14 -8.78 -4.26 -9.19
C HIS A 14 -8.43 -5.53 -8.41
N ASN A 15 -8.74 -6.67 -8.99
CA ASN A 15 -8.60 -7.96 -8.32
C ASN A 15 -7.18 -8.29 -7.85
N MET A 16 -6.15 -7.70 -8.48
CA MET A 16 -4.77 -7.91 -8.05
C MET A 16 -4.51 -7.28 -6.69
N HIS A 17 -5.09 -6.14 -6.39
CA HIS A 17 -5.02 -5.53 -5.06
C HIS A 17 -5.57 -6.48 -3.99
N LYS A 18 -6.73 -7.06 -4.24
CA LYS A 18 -7.35 -8.02 -3.34
C LYS A 18 -6.50 -9.29 -3.20
N LYS A 19 -5.96 -9.79 -4.31
CA LYS A 19 -5.11 -10.99 -4.32
C LYS A 19 -3.86 -10.79 -3.48
N ILE A 20 -3.23 -9.63 -3.59
CA ILE A 20 -2.06 -9.28 -2.77
C ILE A 20 -2.43 -9.36 -1.29
N ALA A 21 -3.51 -8.68 -0.89
CA ALA A 21 -3.96 -8.67 0.50
C ALA A 21 -4.28 -10.08 1.00
N LYS A 22 -5.02 -10.86 0.23
CA LYS A 22 -5.36 -12.26 0.59
C LYS A 22 -4.10 -13.11 0.76
N THR A 23 -3.14 -12.96 -0.14
CA THR A 23 -1.90 -13.74 -0.10
C THR A 23 -1.08 -13.40 1.15
N LEU A 24 -0.96 -12.11 1.47
CA LEU A 24 -0.21 -11.67 2.65
C LEU A 24 -0.85 -12.20 3.95
N ILE A 25 -2.17 -12.21 4.02
CA ILE A 25 -2.90 -12.74 5.17
C ILE A 25 -2.73 -14.26 5.24
N LYS A 26 -2.94 -14.96 4.13
CA LYS A 26 -2.84 -16.42 4.07
C LYS A 26 -1.46 -16.92 4.43
N LYS A 27 -0.41 -16.23 3.99
CA LYS A 27 0.98 -16.61 4.29
C LYS A 27 1.44 -16.17 5.69
N GLY A 28 0.59 -15.46 6.43
CA GLY A 28 0.90 -15.06 7.80
C GLY A 28 1.83 -13.86 7.93
N TYR A 29 2.05 -13.10 6.85
CA TYR A 29 2.82 -11.86 6.94
C TYR A 29 2.09 -10.82 7.77
N VAL A 30 0.78 -10.74 7.61
CA VAL A 30 -0.09 -9.86 8.40
C VAL A 30 -1.37 -10.59 8.77
N ASP A 31 -2.06 -10.10 9.78
CA ASP A 31 -3.36 -10.64 10.21
C ASP A 31 -4.53 -9.91 9.56
N LYS A 32 -4.33 -8.62 9.28
CA LYS A 32 -5.33 -7.75 8.62
C LYS A 32 -4.64 -6.85 7.63
N VAL A 33 -5.41 -6.41 6.63
CA VAL A 33 -4.97 -5.39 5.66
C VAL A 33 -5.97 -4.24 5.68
N ILE A 34 -5.47 -3.03 5.83
CA ILE A 34 -6.25 -1.80 5.73
C ILE A 34 -5.86 -1.12 4.42
N PHE A 35 -6.83 -1.01 3.51
CA PHE A 35 -6.66 -0.27 2.26
C PHE A 35 -6.83 1.22 2.56
N VAL A 36 -5.86 2.01 2.14
CA VAL A 36 -5.84 3.46 2.39
C VAL A 36 -5.78 4.20 1.06
N PRO A 37 -6.94 4.52 0.45
CA PRO A 37 -6.94 5.25 -0.82
C PRO A 37 -6.40 6.67 -0.62
N THR A 38 -5.56 7.10 -1.56
CA THR A 38 -4.97 8.43 -1.59
C THR A 38 -6.02 9.47 -2.02
N GLY A 39 -6.01 10.64 -1.38
CA GLY A 39 -6.87 11.76 -1.78
C GLY A 39 -6.44 12.37 -3.10
N ILE A 40 -7.33 13.13 -3.74
CA ILE A 40 -7.09 13.76 -5.05
C ILE A 40 -6.22 15.02 -4.99
N LYS A 41 -5.78 15.42 -3.81
CA LYS A 41 -5.05 16.69 -3.61
C LYS A 41 -3.55 16.61 -3.79
N TYR A 42 -3.01 15.48 -4.24
CA TYR A 42 -1.62 15.41 -4.66
C TYR A 42 -1.49 16.03 -6.06
N GLU A 43 -0.67 17.04 -6.17
CA GLU A 43 -0.48 17.80 -7.43
C GLU A 43 -0.09 16.91 -8.61
N TYR A 44 0.66 15.85 -8.37
CA TYR A 44 1.12 14.94 -9.42
C TYR A 44 0.10 13.85 -9.76
N LYS A 45 -1.01 13.76 -9.05
CA LYS A 45 -2.08 12.78 -9.32
C LYS A 45 -3.28 13.48 -9.93
N THR A 46 -3.20 13.68 -11.24
CA THR A 46 -4.31 14.15 -12.04
C THR A 46 -5.16 12.97 -12.52
N ASN A 47 -6.41 13.20 -12.86
CA ASN A 47 -7.33 12.20 -13.43
C ASN A 47 -7.71 11.06 -12.46
N LEU A 48 -7.72 11.32 -11.16
CA LEU A 48 -8.25 10.35 -10.22
C LEU A 48 -9.78 10.28 -10.33
N ILE A 49 -10.31 9.06 -10.31
CA ILE A 49 -11.74 8.83 -10.09
C ILE A 49 -12.08 9.41 -8.72
N SER A 50 -13.29 9.92 -8.53
CA SER A 50 -13.69 10.57 -7.27
C SER A 50 -13.44 9.68 -6.05
N ASN A 51 -13.21 10.32 -4.90
CA ASN A 51 -12.99 9.59 -3.64
C ASN A 51 -14.14 8.64 -3.34
N GLU A 52 -15.38 9.10 -3.51
CA GLU A 52 -16.59 8.31 -3.22
C GLU A 52 -16.66 7.06 -4.10
N LYS A 53 -16.37 7.19 -5.38
CA LYS A 53 -16.40 6.06 -6.33
C LYS A 53 -15.30 5.05 -6.02
N ARG A 54 -14.09 5.52 -5.71
CA ARG A 54 -12.98 4.63 -5.36
C ARG A 54 -13.25 3.85 -4.08
N VAL A 55 -13.78 4.51 -3.07
CA VAL A 55 -14.18 3.85 -1.81
C VAL A 55 -15.31 2.84 -2.07
N ALA A 56 -16.30 3.21 -2.87
CA ALA A 56 -17.40 2.31 -3.20
C ALA A 56 -16.89 1.04 -3.91
N MET A 57 -15.99 1.19 -4.87
CA MET A 57 -15.39 0.05 -5.58
C MET A 57 -14.55 -0.82 -4.65
N LEU A 58 -13.75 -0.22 -3.76
CA LEU A 58 -13.00 -0.96 -2.75
C LEU A 58 -13.94 -1.72 -1.82
N SER A 59 -15.01 -1.08 -1.36
CA SER A 59 -15.99 -1.71 -0.48
C SER A 59 -16.62 -2.94 -1.10
N LEU A 60 -16.99 -2.86 -2.38
CA LEU A 60 -17.52 -4.02 -3.10
C LEU A 60 -16.47 -5.13 -3.24
N MET A 61 -15.23 -4.75 -3.52
CA MET A 61 -14.13 -5.71 -3.71
C MET A 61 -13.87 -6.54 -2.45
N ILE A 62 -13.95 -5.92 -1.28
CA ILE A 62 -13.62 -6.59 -0.01
C ILE A 62 -14.84 -7.00 0.83
N GLU A 63 -16.03 -6.85 0.30
CA GLU A 63 -17.32 -7.04 0.98
C GLU A 63 -17.41 -8.35 1.79
N LYS A 64 -16.86 -9.44 1.24
CA LYS A 64 -16.90 -10.77 1.87
C LYS A 64 -15.63 -11.11 2.66
N GLU A 65 -14.70 -10.17 2.79
CA GLU A 65 -13.40 -10.42 3.40
C GLU A 65 -13.39 -9.88 4.85
N GLN A 66 -13.28 -10.79 5.81
CA GLN A 66 -13.33 -10.44 7.24
C GLN A 66 -12.11 -9.66 7.73
N ASN A 67 -10.96 -9.88 7.11
CA ASN A 67 -9.68 -9.31 7.57
C ASN A 67 -9.18 -8.17 6.67
N MET A 68 -10.09 -7.56 5.93
CA MET A 68 -9.79 -6.41 5.07
C MET A 68 -10.69 -5.25 5.45
N LEU A 69 -10.08 -4.07 5.59
CA LEU A 69 -10.77 -2.84 5.98
C LEU A 69 -10.38 -1.73 5.02
N ILE A 70 -11.16 -0.66 5.04
CA ILE A 70 -10.86 0.56 4.27
C ILE A 70 -10.75 1.72 5.27
N SER A 71 -9.72 2.54 5.11
CA SER A 71 -9.58 3.77 5.85
C SER A 71 -9.69 4.98 4.93
N LYS A 72 -10.45 5.97 5.35
CA LYS A 72 -10.60 7.25 4.64
C LYS A 72 -9.63 8.30 5.17
N TYR A 73 -8.63 7.89 5.95
CA TYR A 73 -7.72 8.84 6.63
C TYR A 73 -7.04 9.80 5.66
N GLU A 74 -6.61 9.31 4.48
CA GLU A 74 -5.96 10.15 3.47
C GLU A 74 -6.94 10.93 2.57
N LEU A 75 -8.23 10.76 2.75
CA LEU A 75 -9.27 11.46 1.96
C LEU A 75 -9.69 12.79 2.62
N GLN A 76 -8.78 13.42 3.33
CA GLN A 76 -9.01 14.71 3.98
C GLN A 76 -8.80 15.88 3.01
N GLU A 77 -9.17 17.08 3.46
CA GLU A 77 -9.02 18.32 2.70
C GLU A 77 -7.56 18.66 2.36
N LYS A 78 -6.63 18.25 3.22
CA LYS A 78 -5.19 18.46 3.04
C LYS A 78 -4.51 17.21 2.53
N ALA A 79 -3.35 17.35 1.88
CA ALA A 79 -2.51 16.21 1.50
C ALA A 79 -1.95 15.54 2.75
N ILE A 80 -2.08 14.21 2.82
CA ILE A 80 -1.55 13.39 3.92
C ILE A 80 -0.40 12.54 3.37
N TYR A 81 0.76 12.64 3.98
CA TYR A 81 1.93 11.84 3.58
C TYR A 81 1.92 10.47 4.27
N THR A 82 2.57 9.50 3.64
CA THR A 82 2.64 8.11 4.16
C THR A 82 3.17 8.06 5.60
N TYR A 83 4.16 8.87 5.93
CA TYR A 83 4.67 8.99 7.29
C TYR A 83 3.57 9.32 8.30
N GLU A 84 2.71 10.28 7.97
CA GLU A 84 1.58 10.68 8.82
C GLU A 84 0.56 9.55 8.98
N THR A 85 0.28 8.85 7.89
CA THR A 85 -0.65 7.73 7.86
C THR A 85 -0.17 6.60 8.78
N LEU A 86 1.10 6.22 8.66
CA LEU A 86 1.67 5.15 9.49
C LEU A 86 1.67 5.54 10.97
N LYS A 87 2.01 6.77 11.27
CA LYS A 87 1.98 7.30 12.64
C LYS A 87 0.56 7.28 13.22
N HIS A 88 -0.43 7.65 12.41
CA HIS A 88 -1.84 7.59 12.80
C HIS A 88 -2.25 6.17 13.19
N PHE A 89 -1.94 5.18 12.36
CA PHE A 89 -2.29 3.80 12.64
C PHE A 89 -1.52 3.22 13.83
N LYS A 90 -0.25 3.58 13.98
CA LYS A 90 0.53 3.15 15.14
C LYS A 90 -0.08 3.66 16.44
N LYS A 91 -0.59 4.88 16.43
CA LYS A 91 -1.27 5.48 17.58
C LYS A 91 -2.62 4.82 17.85
N SER A 92 -3.38 4.52 16.80
CA SER A 92 -4.70 3.89 16.91
C SER A 92 -4.64 2.43 17.35
N TYR A 93 -3.58 1.72 16.97
CA TYR A 93 -3.36 0.30 17.26
C TYR A 93 -2.09 0.12 18.09
N LYS A 94 -2.10 0.68 19.29
CA LYS A 94 -0.91 0.78 20.19
C LYS A 94 -0.22 -0.55 20.45
N ASN A 95 -0.99 -1.63 20.55
CA ASN A 95 -0.49 -2.95 20.92
C ASN A 95 -0.22 -3.85 19.73
N ASP A 96 -0.39 -3.31 18.51
CA ASP A 96 -0.24 -4.06 17.29
C ASP A 96 0.97 -3.58 16.49
N ASP A 97 1.49 -4.45 15.63
CA ASP A 97 2.60 -4.12 14.75
C ASP A 97 2.08 -3.60 13.42
N ILE A 98 2.56 -2.45 13.02
CA ILE A 98 2.16 -1.81 11.77
C ILE A 98 3.18 -2.11 10.68
N TYR A 99 2.72 -2.69 9.58
CA TYR A 99 3.50 -3.00 8.39
C TYR A 99 3.05 -2.11 7.24
N PHE A 100 3.99 -1.55 6.51
CA PHE A 100 3.69 -0.80 5.29
C PHE A 100 3.81 -1.73 4.09
N ILE A 101 2.77 -1.84 3.28
CA ILE A 101 2.74 -2.67 2.08
C ILE A 101 2.98 -1.77 0.87
N CYS A 102 4.00 -2.07 0.09
CA CYS A 102 4.30 -1.32 -1.13
C CYS A 102 4.93 -2.21 -2.20
N GLY A 103 4.93 -1.73 -3.43
CA GLY A 103 5.63 -2.40 -4.51
C GLY A 103 7.11 -1.98 -4.58
N THR A 104 7.86 -2.64 -5.44
CA THR A 104 9.29 -2.35 -5.67
C THR A 104 9.51 -0.89 -6.07
N ASP A 105 8.63 -0.33 -6.91
CA ASP A 105 8.75 1.06 -7.36
C ASP A 105 8.70 2.04 -6.19
N ASN A 106 7.73 1.87 -5.28
CA ASN A 106 7.62 2.73 -4.11
C ASN A 106 8.82 2.60 -3.19
N LEU A 107 9.33 1.38 -3.01
CA LEU A 107 10.53 1.18 -2.21
C LEU A 107 11.70 2.01 -2.75
N SER A 108 11.83 2.12 -4.07
CA SER A 108 12.91 2.88 -4.69
C SER A 108 12.86 4.37 -4.36
N TYR A 109 11.70 4.90 -3.97
CA TYR A 109 11.48 6.31 -3.71
C TYR A 109 11.28 6.68 -2.24
N ILE A 110 11.17 5.71 -1.32
CA ILE A 110 10.89 6.00 0.09
C ILE A 110 11.89 6.99 0.69
N ASP A 111 13.15 6.88 0.35
CA ASP A 111 14.21 7.77 0.85
C ASP A 111 14.00 9.24 0.44
N LYS A 112 13.21 9.50 -0.61
CA LYS A 112 12.89 10.83 -1.11
C LYS A 112 11.55 11.34 -0.58
N TRP A 113 10.77 10.50 0.08
CA TRP A 113 9.50 10.89 0.66
C TRP A 113 9.72 11.72 1.93
N LYS A 114 8.73 12.53 2.27
CA LYS A 114 8.73 13.26 3.53
C LYS A 114 8.88 12.28 4.70
N ASN A 115 9.90 12.48 5.51
CA ASN A 115 10.23 11.60 6.63
C ASN A 115 10.43 10.14 6.23
N GLY A 116 10.91 9.91 5.00
CA GLY A 116 11.15 8.57 4.47
C GLY A 116 12.13 7.75 5.30
N LYS A 117 13.17 8.40 5.82
CA LYS A 117 14.13 7.76 6.72
C LYS A 117 13.45 7.22 7.97
N GLU A 118 12.54 7.98 8.56
CA GLU A 118 11.79 7.54 9.74
C GLU A 118 10.88 6.36 9.43
N ILE A 119 10.31 6.30 8.22
CA ILE A 119 9.53 5.15 7.77
C ILE A 119 10.42 3.91 7.75
N LEU A 120 11.60 4.01 7.15
CA LEU A 120 12.55 2.90 7.03
C LEU A 120 13.08 2.43 8.40
N GLU A 121 13.24 3.35 9.33
CA GLU A 121 13.76 3.04 10.67
C GLU A 121 12.70 2.42 11.60
N ASN A 122 11.45 2.84 11.49
CA ASN A 122 10.45 2.58 12.51
C ASN A 122 9.38 1.56 12.12
N TYR A 123 9.27 1.19 10.85
CA TYR A 123 8.21 0.30 10.39
C TYR A 123 8.77 -0.88 9.60
N LYS A 124 8.09 -2.00 9.68
CA LYS A 124 8.32 -3.11 8.78
C LYS A 124 7.70 -2.78 7.43
N ILE A 125 8.43 -3.03 6.37
CA ILE A 125 7.99 -2.75 5.00
C ILE A 125 7.87 -4.07 4.27
N LEU A 126 6.64 -4.41 3.86
CA LEU A 126 6.35 -5.57 3.04
C LEU A 126 6.41 -5.15 1.58
N VAL A 127 7.45 -5.56 0.89
CA VAL A 127 7.65 -5.21 -0.50
C VAL A 127 7.10 -6.31 -1.39
N ILE A 128 6.13 -5.94 -2.23
CA ILE A 128 5.55 -6.86 -3.21
C ILE A 128 6.39 -6.80 -4.47
N LYS A 129 7.15 -7.85 -4.69
CA LYS A 129 8.03 -7.97 -5.85
C LYS A 129 7.30 -8.70 -6.97
N ARG A 130 7.34 -8.14 -8.16
CA ARG A 130 6.96 -8.83 -9.39
C ARG A 130 8.08 -9.75 -9.81
N LYS A 131 7.76 -10.81 -10.57
CA LYS A 131 8.77 -11.76 -11.06
C LYS A 131 9.91 -11.08 -11.84
N THR A 132 9.58 -10.02 -12.57
CA THR A 132 10.54 -9.29 -13.42
C THR A 132 11.27 -8.14 -12.73
N ASP A 133 10.88 -7.80 -11.50
CA ASP A 133 11.51 -6.70 -10.77
C ASP A 133 12.92 -7.06 -10.31
N LYS A 134 13.83 -6.10 -10.44
CA LYS A 134 15.19 -6.22 -9.91
C LYS A 134 15.22 -5.58 -8.52
N ILE A 135 15.25 -6.41 -7.50
CA ILE A 135 15.21 -5.96 -6.10
C ILE A 135 16.62 -5.81 -5.49
N GLU A 136 17.61 -6.51 -6.01
CA GLU A 136 18.95 -6.56 -5.42
C GLU A 136 19.60 -5.19 -5.26
N PRO A 137 19.56 -4.29 -6.27
CA PRO A 137 20.12 -2.94 -6.09
C PRO A 137 19.45 -2.14 -4.97
N LEU A 138 18.16 -2.34 -4.77
CA LEU A 138 17.41 -1.65 -3.70
C LEU A 138 17.76 -2.20 -2.32
N LEU A 139 17.95 -3.52 -2.20
CA LEU A 139 18.39 -4.14 -0.96
C LEU A 139 19.77 -3.67 -0.57
N GLU A 140 20.67 -3.47 -1.54
CA GLU A 140 21.99 -2.90 -1.28
C GLU A 140 21.87 -1.43 -0.86
N LYS A 141 21.05 -0.64 -1.55
CA LYS A 141 20.80 0.77 -1.20
C LYS A 141 20.31 0.92 0.24
N TYR A 142 19.41 0.03 0.67
CA TYR A 142 18.79 0.08 1.99
C TYR A 142 19.34 -0.93 2.98
N LYS A 143 20.59 -1.39 2.79
CA LYS A 143 21.19 -2.44 3.63
C LYS A 143 21.16 -2.12 5.13
N GLN A 144 21.26 -0.86 5.51
CA GLN A 144 21.20 -0.45 6.92
C GLN A 144 19.82 -0.65 7.55
N TYR A 145 18.78 -0.79 6.70
CA TYR A 145 17.39 -1.03 7.13
C TYR A 145 16.94 -2.46 6.86
N LYS A 146 17.86 -3.33 6.58
CA LYS A 146 17.62 -4.73 6.20
C LYS A 146 16.64 -5.46 7.11
N LYS A 147 16.70 -5.19 8.41
CA LYS A 147 15.83 -5.82 9.42
C LYS A 147 14.35 -5.46 9.22
N ASN A 148 14.09 -4.33 8.61
CA ASN A 148 12.74 -3.81 8.43
C ASN A 148 12.15 -4.06 7.04
N ILE A 149 12.93 -4.58 6.10
CA ILE A 149 12.47 -4.81 4.73
C ILE A 149 12.23 -6.30 4.51
N ILE A 150 10.98 -6.64 4.21
CA ILE A 150 10.55 -8.01 3.96
C ILE A 150 10.06 -8.06 2.52
N VAL A 151 10.72 -8.86 1.68
CA VAL A 151 10.36 -9.00 0.27
C VAL A 151 9.51 -10.24 0.08
N THR A 152 8.38 -10.12 -0.60
CA THR A 152 7.57 -11.25 -0.99
C THR A 152 7.25 -11.16 -2.48
N THR A 153 7.27 -12.31 -3.16
CA THR A 153 6.97 -12.39 -4.58
C THR A 153 5.54 -12.90 -4.76
N ILE A 154 4.75 -12.17 -5.52
CA ILE A 154 3.38 -12.56 -5.86
C ILE A 154 3.28 -12.73 -7.37
N LYS A 155 2.72 -13.88 -7.79
CA LYS A 155 2.48 -14.13 -9.22
C LYS A 155 1.44 -13.14 -9.74
N GLU A 156 1.81 -12.41 -10.77
CA GLU A 156 0.95 -11.41 -11.37
C GLU A 156 0.10 -11.94 -12.50
N LYS A 157 -1.11 -11.40 -12.56
CA LYS A 157 -1.85 -11.30 -13.81
C LYS A 157 -1.52 -9.95 -14.44
N THR A 158 -1.62 -9.87 -15.77
CA THR A 158 -1.24 -8.69 -16.56
C THR A 158 -2.23 -7.51 -16.47
N ILE A 159 -3.10 -7.47 -15.46
CA ILE A 159 -4.08 -6.41 -15.26
C ILE A 159 -3.54 -5.37 -14.30
N SER A 160 -3.63 -4.09 -14.68
CA SER A 160 -3.26 -2.95 -13.85
C SER A 160 -4.36 -1.90 -13.90
N SER A 161 -4.35 -0.97 -12.94
CA SER A 161 -5.29 0.16 -12.97
C SER A 161 -5.15 0.99 -14.23
N THR A 162 -3.92 1.15 -14.73
CA THR A 162 -3.67 1.86 -15.99
C THR A 162 -4.35 1.17 -17.18
N LYS A 163 -4.21 -0.16 -17.27
CA LYS A 163 -4.89 -0.92 -18.34
C LYS A 163 -6.40 -0.80 -18.26
N ILE A 164 -6.96 -0.89 -17.05
CA ILE A 164 -8.41 -0.76 -16.86
C ILE A 164 -8.89 0.63 -17.29
N ARG A 165 -8.17 1.68 -16.91
CA ARG A 165 -8.53 3.05 -17.34
C ARG A 165 -8.51 3.21 -18.86
N THR A 166 -7.53 2.61 -19.52
CA THR A 166 -7.42 2.63 -20.99
C THR A 166 -8.65 2.02 -21.64
N TYR A 167 -9.21 0.95 -21.10
CA TYR A 167 -10.41 0.32 -21.61
C TYR A 167 -11.69 1.11 -21.33
N LEU A 168 -11.70 1.93 -20.29
CA LEU A 168 -12.86 2.75 -19.92
C LEU A 168 -12.94 4.06 -20.71
N ASP A 169 -11.84 4.51 -21.26
CA ASP A 169 -11.77 5.70 -22.11
C ASP A 169 -12.16 5.34 -23.56
#